data_51ecfa1ee18c448992e2a6a2f56935b3
#
_entry.id   51ecfa1ee18c448992e2a6a2f56935b3
#
_cell.length_a   1.000
_cell.length_b   1.000
_cell.length_c   1.000
_cell.angle_alpha   90.00
_cell.angle_beta   90.00
_cell.angle_gamma   90.00
#
_symmetry.space_group_name_H-M   'P 1'
#
loop_
_entity.id
_entity.type
_entity.pdbx_description
1 polymer ?
#
loop_
_entity_poly.entity_id
_entity_poly.type
_entity_poly.pdbx_seq_one_letter_code
_entity_poly.pdbx_strand_id
1 'polypeptide(L)'
;VSMSLAYNGRIGAAVLSEGAPFVTNWDGQVLEEEWLAMIKGTPNADEALKFLIHASAPEQQAGQAKWITYAPMRKSGIEIIAANEPWFNTGVDILPLMPNASAALSQKHLFADPSWWSDNGDSISERFTAWMGQ
;
A
#
# COMPACT_ATOMS: atom_id res chain seq x y z
N VAL A 1 12.54 -0.91 20.62
CA VAL A 1 12.94 -1.03 19.21
C VAL A 1 12.99 0.36 18.62
N SER A 2 14.13 0.71 18.00
CA SER A 2 14.33 2.06 17.43
C SER A 2 13.92 2.15 15.96
N MET A 3 13.82 1.01 15.27
CA MET A 3 13.45 0.92 13.86
C MET A 3 12.77 -0.43 13.58
N SER A 4 11.79 -0.44 12.69
CA SER A 4 11.09 -1.64 12.24
C SER A 4 10.63 -1.49 10.79
N LEU A 5 10.44 -2.62 10.10
CA LEU A 5 9.75 -2.67 8.83
C LEU A 5 8.27 -2.99 9.08
N ALA A 6 7.40 -2.29 8.38
CA ALA A 6 5.97 -2.55 8.44
C ALA A 6 5.27 -2.01 7.18
N TYR A 7 4.08 -2.50 6.91
CA TYR A 7 3.24 -1.92 5.86
C TYR A 7 2.85 -0.48 6.21
N ASN A 8 3.02 0.42 5.25
CA ASN A 8 2.78 1.86 5.44
C ASN A 8 1.36 2.18 5.92
N GLY A 9 0.35 1.45 5.47
CA GLY A 9 -1.03 1.64 5.91
C GLY A 9 -1.22 1.38 7.41
N ARG A 10 -0.47 0.43 8.00
CA ARG A 10 -0.48 0.15 9.44
C ARG A 10 0.17 1.28 10.23
N ILE A 11 1.31 1.76 9.75
CA ILE A 11 2.00 2.91 10.36
C ILE A 11 1.15 4.17 10.23
N GLY A 12 0.58 4.43 9.05
CA GLY A 12 -0.33 5.54 8.83
C GLY A 12 -1.53 5.53 9.78
N ALA A 13 -2.17 4.38 9.97
CA ALA A 13 -3.27 4.24 10.92
C ALA A 13 -2.84 4.54 12.37
N ALA A 14 -1.71 4.01 12.82
CA ALA A 14 -1.20 4.26 14.16
C ALA A 14 -0.87 5.75 14.38
N VAL A 15 -0.26 6.41 13.40
CA VAL A 15 0.05 7.85 13.48
C VAL A 15 -1.23 8.69 13.49
N LEU A 16 -2.17 8.42 12.57
CA LEU A 16 -3.34 9.27 12.35
C LEU A 16 -4.44 9.05 13.38
N SER A 17 -4.67 7.80 13.78
CA SER A 17 -5.78 7.44 14.69
C SER A 17 -5.36 7.38 16.15
N GLU A 18 -4.12 7.00 16.43
CA GLU A 18 -3.63 6.76 17.79
C GLU A 18 -2.61 7.80 18.26
N GLY A 19 -2.16 8.68 17.36
CA GLY A 19 -1.14 9.68 17.68
C GLY A 19 0.24 9.06 17.97
N ALA A 20 0.50 7.87 17.45
CA ALA A 20 1.77 7.18 17.69
C ALA A 20 2.95 8.01 17.11
N PRO A 21 4.07 8.15 17.83
CA PRO A 21 5.20 8.99 17.43
C PRO A 21 6.11 8.27 16.41
N PHE A 22 5.52 7.75 15.35
CA PHE A 22 6.27 7.10 14.26
C PHE A 22 6.60 8.09 13.16
N VAL A 23 7.78 7.92 12.60
CA VAL A 23 8.25 8.63 11.41
C VAL A 23 8.62 7.60 10.36
N THR A 24 8.08 7.76 9.16
CA THR A 24 8.40 6.87 8.04
C THR A 24 9.66 7.35 7.33
N ASN A 25 10.64 6.47 7.21
CA ASN A 25 11.78 6.68 6.32
C ASN A 25 11.52 5.90 5.02
N TRP A 26 11.44 6.62 3.91
CA TRP A 26 11.18 6.03 2.58
C TRP A 26 12.45 5.57 1.87
N ASP A 27 13.65 5.92 2.36
CA ASP A 27 14.88 5.47 1.75
C ASP A 27 15.09 3.97 1.99
N GLY A 28 15.14 3.22 0.91
CA GLY A 28 15.20 1.75 0.94
C GLY A 28 13.86 1.05 1.06
N GLN A 29 12.74 1.74 0.77
CA GLN A 29 11.43 1.11 0.78
C GLN A 29 11.31 -0.03 -0.24
N VAL A 30 10.52 -1.06 0.10
CA VAL A 30 10.10 -2.10 -0.82
C VAL A 30 8.65 -1.83 -1.22
N LEU A 31 8.42 -1.69 -2.50
CA LEU A 31 7.10 -1.46 -3.07
C LEU A 31 6.49 -2.79 -3.51
N GLU A 32 5.31 -3.08 -3.02
CA GLU A 32 4.50 -4.23 -3.43
C GLU A 32 3.21 -3.74 -4.08
N GLU A 33 2.72 -4.50 -5.05
CA GLU A 33 1.45 -4.25 -5.72
C GLU A 33 0.41 -5.25 -5.23
N GLU A 34 -0.79 -4.75 -4.92
CA GLU A 34 -1.94 -5.60 -4.62
C GLU A 34 -2.92 -5.62 -5.79
N TRP A 35 -3.56 -6.75 -6.00
CA TRP A 35 -4.38 -7.02 -7.16
C TRP A 35 -5.79 -7.44 -6.77
N LEU A 36 -6.78 -6.85 -7.43
CA LEU A 36 -8.12 -7.41 -7.46
C LEU A 36 -8.23 -8.34 -8.68
N ALA A 37 -8.59 -9.59 -8.44
CA ALA A 37 -8.71 -10.59 -9.49
C ALA A 37 -10.10 -11.22 -9.52
N MET A 38 -10.58 -11.48 -10.72
CA MET A 38 -11.80 -12.27 -10.92
C MET A 38 -11.42 -13.75 -11.00
N ILE A 39 -12.07 -14.58 -10.18
CA ILE A 39 -11.81 -16.02 -10.16
C ILE A 39 -12.41 -16.66 -11.43
N LYS A 40 -11.59 -17.45 -12.13
CA LYS A 40 -12.01 -18.17 -13.33
C LYS A 40 -13.17 -19.12 -12.99
N GLY A 41 -14.24 -19.05 -13.77
CA GLY A 41 -15.42 -19.90 -13.59
C GLY A 41 -16.45 -19.36 -12.59
N THR A 42 -16.27 -18.14 -12.08
CA THR A 42 -17.32 -17.52 -11.26
C THR A 42 -18.63 -17.41 -12.02
N PRO A 43 -19.78 -17.73 -11.40
CA PRO A 43 -21.09 -17.56 -12.05
C PRO A 43 -21.52 -16.09 -12.17
N ASN A 44 -20.82 -15.17 -11.48
CA ASN A 44 -21.13 -13.73 -11.43
C ASN A 44 -20.07 -12.89 -12.17
N ALA A 45 -19.57 -13.36 -13.32
CA ALA A 45 -18.48 -12.71 -14.03
C ALA A 45 -18.79 -11.27 -14.46
N ASP A 46 -20.00 -11.01 -14.93
CA ASP A 46 -20.42 -9.67 -15.38
C ASP A 46 -20.47 -8.65 -14.23
N GLU A 47 -20.99 -9.08 -13.08
CA GLU A 47 -21.03 -8.25 -11.88
C GLU A 47 -19.63 -8.02 -11.29
N ALA A 48 -18.80 -9.05 -11.28
CA ALA A 48 -17.42 -8.93 -10.85
C ALA A 48 -16.63 -7.97 -11.74
N LEU A 49 -16.85 -8.01 -13.06
CA LEU A 49 -16.23 -7.06 -13.99
C LEU A 49 -16.69 -5.62 -13.74
N LYS A 50 -17.99 -5.42 -13.53
CA LYS A 50 -18.53 -4.09 -13.17
C LYS A 50 -17.90 -3.55 -11.90
N PHE A 51 -17.74 -4.42 -10.89
CA PHE A 51 -17.06 -4.07 -9.64
C PHE A 51 -15.59 -3.68 -9.89
N LEU A 52 -14.85 -4.46 -10.65
CA LEU A 52 -13.44 -4.17 -10.96
C LEU A 52 -13.29 -2.84 -11.70
N ILE A 53 -14.16 -2.56 -12.67
CA ILE A 53 -14.17 -1.29 -13.39
C ILE A 53 -14.45 -0.13 -12.42
N HIS A 54 -15.47 -0.26 -11.57
CA HIS A 54 -15.82 0.75 -10.57
C HIS A 54 -14.67 0.97 -9.57
N ALA A 55 -14.15 -0.09 -8.97
CA ALA A 55 -13.05 -0.02 -7.99
C ALA A 55 -11.75 0.56 -8.59
N SER A 56 -11.55 0.41 -9.90
CA SER A 56 -10.40 0.95 -10.62
C SER A 56 -10.54 2.44 -10.99
N ALA A 57 -11.70 3.06 -10.78
CA ALA A 57 -11.89 4.48 -11.06
C ALA A 57 -11.02 5.32 -10.12
N PRO A 58 -10.44 6.44 -10.61
CA PRO A 58 -9.57 7.29 -9.81
C PRO A 58 -10.19 7.77 -8.51
N GLU A 59 -11.47 8.12 -8.55
CA GLU A 59 -12.24 8.61 -7.41
C GLU A 59 -12.40 7.52 -6.34
N GLN A 60 -12.61 6.28 -6.76
CA GLN A 60 -12.75 5.15 -5.83
C GLN A 60 -11.41 4.80 -5.18
N GLN A 61 -10.34 4.79 -5.96
CA GLN A 61 -8.99 4.56 -5.42
C GLN A 61 -8.57 5.68 -4.47
N ALA A 62 -8.84 6.94 -4.82
CA ALA A 62 -8.62 8.07 -3.91
C ALA A 62 -9.52 7.97 -2.66
N GLY A 63 -10.78 7.55 -2.82
CA GLY A 63 -11.71 7.36 -1.72
C GLY A 63 -11.26 6.32 -0.69
N GLN A 64 -10.58 5.26 -1.12
CA GLN A 64 -10.00 4.25 -0.23
C GLN A 64 -8.94 4.85 0.70
N ALA A 65 -8.17 5.82 0.22
CA ALA A 65 -7.14 6.48 1.01
C ALA A 65 -7.68 7.24 2.23
N LYS A 66 -8.98 7.55 2.28
CA LYS A 66 -9.64 8.12 3.47
C LYS A 66 -9.66 7.16 4.67
N TRP A 67 -9.45 5.88 4.43
CA TRP A 67 -9.56 4.83 5.44
C TRP A 67 -8.24 4.16 5.75
N ILE A 68 -7.35 4.11 4.76
CA ILE A 68 -6.02 3.54 4.90
C ILE A 68 -5.06 4.21 3.92
N THR A 69 -3.84 4.52 4.35
CA THR A 69 -2.84 5.25 3.57
C THR A 69 -2.15 4.40 2.49
N TYR A 70 -2.82 3.36 2.00
CA TYR A 70 -2.37 2.66 0.80
C TYR A 70 -2.60 3.52 -0.45
N ALA A 71 -1.60 3.56 -1.28
CA ALA A 71 -1.59 4.50 -2.38
C ALA A 71 -2.39 4.01 -3.59
N PRO A 72 -3.16 4.89 -4.26
CA PRO A 72 -3.76 4.59 -5.54
C PRO A 72 -2.71 4.14 -6.57
N MET A 73 -3.02 3.13 -7.36
CA MET A 73 -2.18 2.71 -8.49
C MET A 73 -2.28 3.67 -9.67
N ARG A 74 -3.38 4.40 -9.80
CA ARG A 74 -3.55 5.42 -10.84
C ARG A 74 -2.97 6.76 -10.40
N LYS A 75 -2.16 7.37 -11.27
CA LYS A 75 -1.64 8.74 -11.07
C LYS A 75 -2.76 9.75 -10.84
N SER A 76 -3.86 9.63 -11.59
CA SER A 76 -5.06 10.47 -11.41
C SER A 76 -5.71 10.32 -10.03
N GLY A 77 -5.60 9.18 -9.38
CA GLY A 77 -6.03 9.01 -7.99
C GLY A 77 -5.15 9.78 -7.00
N ILE A 78 -3.83 9.78 -7.22
CA ILE A 78 -2.89 10.62 -6.44
C ILE A 78 -3.16 12.10 -6.66
N GLU A 79 -3.44 12.53 -7.90
CA GLU A 79 -3.76 13.90 -8.22
C GLU A 79 -5.03 14.38 -7.53
N ILE A 80 -6.07 13.53 -7.45
CA ILE A 80 -7.28 13.83 -6.69
C ILE A 80 -6.96 14.05 -5.20
N ILE A 81 -6.13 13.19 -4.60
CA ILE A 81 -5.73 13.35 -3.20
C ILE A 81 -4.94 14.65 -3.02
N ALA A 82 -3.99 14.94 -3.90
CA ALA A 82 -3.16 16.15 -3.83
C ALA A 82 -3.94 17.46 -4.04
N ALA A 83 -5.00 17.42 -4.85
CA ALA A 83 -5.82 18.59 -5.19
C ALA A 83 -6.90 18.88 -4.15
N ASN A 84 -7.24 17.95 -3.30
CA ASN A 84 -8.34 18.06 -2.36
C ASN A 84 -7.84 18.24 -0.93
N GLU A 85 -8.74 18.77 -0.15
CA GLU A 85 -8.60 18.97 1.27
C GLU A 85 -8.30 17.67 2.04
N PRO A 86 -7.91 17.81 3.29
CA PRO A 86 -7.39 16.75 4.12
C PRO A 86 -8.17 15.45 4.02
N TRP A 87 -7.44 14.39 3.73
CA TRP A 87 -7.94 13.04 3.59
C TRP A 87 -7.84 12.31 4.92
N PHE A 88 -8.30 11.08 4.96
CA PHE A 88 -8.48 10.35 6.20
C PHE A 88 -9.53 11.01 7.11
N ASN A 89 -10.09 10.30 8.07
CA ASN A 89 -11.14 10.81 8.96
C ASN A 89 -10.69 11.95 9.88
N THR A 90 -9.39 12.18 9.99
CA THR A 90 -8.79 13.17 10.87
C THR A 90 -8.62 14.55 10.23
N GLY A 91 -8.84 14.67 8.93
CA GLY A 91 -8.59 15.91 8.22
C GLY A 91 -7.10 16.25 8.03
N VAL A 92 -6.22 15.26 8.05
CA VAL A 92 -4.76 15.42 7.91
C VAL A 92 -4.31 15.13 6.49
N ASP A 93 -3.30 15.86 6.00
CA ASP A 93 -2.62 15.53 4.74
C ASP A 93 -1.92 14.18 4.84
N ILE A 94 -2.35 13.23 4.01
CA ILE A 94 -1.84 11.86 4.01
C ILE A 94 -0.77 11.60 2.94
N LEU A 95 -0.50 12.53 2.06
CA LEU A 95 0.53 12.35 1.02
C LEU A 95 1.90 11.97 1.58
N PRO A 96 2.36 12.55 2.70
CA PRO A 96 3.63 12.17 3.32
C PRO A 96 3.68 10.71 3.80
N LEU A 97 2.51 10.08 3.99
CA LEU A 97 2.37 8.69 4.45
C LEU A 97 2.17 7.70 3.29
N MET A 98 2.23 8.16 2.04
CA MET A 98 2.04 7.35 0.85
C MET A 98 3.36 7.00 0.16
N PRO A 99 3.60 5.71 -0.14
CA PRO A 99 4.86 5.23 -0.71
C PRO A 99 5.09 5.70 -2.14
N ASN A 100 4.04 6.01 -2.89
CA ASN A 100 4.11 6.45 -4.29
C ASN A 100 3.88 7.95 -4.48
N ALA A 101 3.80 8.74 -3.41
CA ALA A 101 3.89 10.19 -3.51
C ALA A 101 5.29 10.61 -4.02
N SER A 102 5.36 11.72 -4.74
CA SER A 102 6.59 12.16 -5.41
C SER A 102 7.81 12.23 -4.49
N ALA A 103 7.62 12.67 -3.25
CA ALA A 103 8.70 12.74 -2.27
C ALA A 103 9.23 11.36 -1.86
N ALA A 104 8.35 10.36 -1.71
CA ALA A 104 8.74 8.99 -1.40
C ALA A 104 9.43 8.29 -2.57
N LEU A 105 8.92 8.45 -3.79
CA LEU A 105 9.50 7.87 -4.99
C LEU A 105 10.84 8.48 -5.40
N SER A 106 11.17 9.68 -4.92
CA SER A 106 12.49 10.28 -5.15
C SER A 106 13.59 9.60 -4.35
N GLN A 107 13.24 8.84 -3.32
CA GLN A 107 14.18 8.05 -2.51
C GLN A 107 14.50 6.71 -3.18
N LYS A 108 15.54 6.03 -2.68
CA LYS A 108 15.85 4.67 -3.16
C LYS A 108 14.71 3.73 -2.84
N HIS A 109 14.31 2.93 -3.80
CA HIS A 109 13.27 1.94 -3.63
C HIS A 109 13.50 0.71 -4.49
N LEU A 110 12.86 -0.38 -4.12
CA LEU A 110 12.85 -1.65 -4.83
C LEU A 110 11.40 -2.05 -5.08
N PHE A 111 11.08 -2.46 -6.29
CA PHE A 111 9.83 -3.19 -6.54
C PHE A 111 10.01 -4.67 -6.18
N ALA A 112 9.12 -5.20 -5.37
CA ALA A 112 9.09 -6.64 -5.11
C ALA A 112 8.86 -7.39 -6.42
N ASP A 113 9.65 -8.44 -6.64
CA ASP A 113 9.53 -9.31 -7.81
C ASP A 113 8.71 -10.56 -7.44
N PRO A 114 7.46 -10.68 -7.88
CA PRO A 114 6.61 -11.83 -7.56
C PRO A 114 7.18 -13.16 -8.08
N SER A 115 7.85 -13.13 -9.23
CA SER A 115 8.47 -14.35 -9.80
C SER A 115 9.61 -14.83 -8.93
N TRP A 116 10.47 -13.91 -8.50
CA TRP A 116 11.56 -14.24 -7.59
C TRP A 116 11.03 -14.82 -6.25
N TRP A 117 9.97 -14.21 -5.70
CA TRP A 117 9.35 -14.71 -4.46
C TRP A 117 8.68 -16.06 -4.65
N SER A 118 8.07 -16.32 -5.81
CA SER A 118 7.52 -17.63 -6.13
C SER A 118 8.58 -18.73 -6.10
N ASP A 119 9.79 -18.43 -6.57
CA ASP A 119 10.88 -19.39 -6.66
C ASP A 119 11.68 -19.55 -5.37
N ASN A 120 11.73 -18.52 -4.53
CA ASN A 120 12.64 -18.44 -3.38
C ASN A 120 11.94 -18.32 -2.01
N GLY A 121 10.65 -18.00 -1.99
CA GLY A 121 9.91 -17.64 -0.77
C GLY A 121 9.96 -18.72 0.30
N ASP A 122 9.77 -19.98 -0.05
CA ASP A 122 9.79 -21.11 0.89
C ASP A 122 11.17 -21.24 1.56
N SER A 123 12.24 -21.22 0.76
CA SER A 123 13.61 -21.29 1.26
C SER A 123 13.98 -20.13 2.19
N ILE A 124 13.54 -18.92 1.84
CA ILE A 124 13.75 -17.73 2.69
C ILE A 124 12.96 -17.84 3.99
N SER A 125 11.72 -18.31 3.92
CA SER A 125 10.86 -18.51 5.11
C SER A 125 11.44 -19.55 6.08
N GLU A 126 11.96 -20.67 5.56
CA GLU A 126 12.65 -21.68 6.37
C GLU A 126 13.88 -21.09 7.08
N ARG A 127 14.71 -20.36 6.34
CA ARG A 127 15.92 -19.72 6.90
C ARG A 127 15.57 -18.66 7.94
N PHE A 128 14.53 -17.87 7.70
CA PHE A 128 14.06 -16.88 8.66
C PHE A 128 13.53 -17.55 9.94
N THR A 129 12.73 -18.61 9.80
CA THR A 129 12.20 -19.37 10.95
C THR A 129 13.34 -19.98 11.78
N ALA A 130 14.34 -20.56 11.12
CA ALA A 130 15.51 -21.11 11.79
C ALA A 130 16.32 -20.04 12.54
N TRP A 131 16.44 -18.85 11.97
CA TRP A 131 17.12 -17.72 12.62
C TRP A 131 16.32 -17.18 13.81
N MET A 132 14.99 -17.09 13.72
CA MET A 132 14.12 -16.65 14.81
C MET A 132 14.12 -17.61 16.02
N GLY A 133 14.46 -18.89 15.79
CA GLY A 133 14.52 -19.92 16.84
C GLY A 133 15.85 -19.97 17.61
N GLN A 134 16.80 -19.09 17.31
CA GLN A 134 18.09 -18.97 18.01
C GLN A 134 17.99 -17.96 19.16
#